data_5d9f70cd9e2447d888d541268b9b3b70
#
_entry.id   5d9f70cd9e2447d888d541268b9b3b70
#
_cell.length_a   1.000
_cell.length_b   1.000
_cell.length_c   1.000
_cell.angle_alpha   90.00
_cell.angle_beta   90.00
_cell.angle_gamma   90.00
#
_symmetry.space_group_name_H-M   'P 1'
#
loop_
_entity.id
_entity.type
_entity.pdbx_description
1 polymer ?
#
loop_
_entity_poly.entity_id
_entity_poly.type
_entity_poly.pdbx_seq_one_letter_code
_entity_poly.pdbx_strand_id
1 'polypeptide(L)'
;MSSQITARRIHLIGWLCCAFIVFLQSPGKTVADTKHDLVANPARFLGGALHAWTDTFPLGQLQNQAYGYLFPQGLFFLLTDPLPDWIAQRLWWLIVVGVGFSGFFTLLNRLGRSKGWSSPAFMVLAAMLYAFSPRTISTLGAISSETWTVMLAPWVMVPFVQPIARVSPAFRAVAASVLAVAAMGAVNATATLAACVPAGLYLLST
;
A
#
# COMPACT_ATOMS: atom_id res chain seq x y z
N MET A 1 -27.91 5.41 8.07
CA MET A 1 -27.59 6.06 6.78
C MET A 1 -26.60 7.23 6.92
N SER A 2 -26.75 8.12 7.90
CA SER A 2 -25.86 9.30 8.10
C SER A 2 -24.38 8.94 8.36
N SER A 3 -24.08 7.93 9.18
CA SER A 3 -22.68 7.57 9.52
C SER A 3 -21.86 7.01 8.34
N GLN A 4 -22.50 6.32 7.40
CA GLN A 4 -21.82 5.80 6.21
C GLN A 4 -21.50 6.91 5.19
N ILE A 5 -22.40 7.88 5.05
CA ILE A 5 -22.18 9.05 4.20
C ILE A 5 -21.00 9.87 4.74
N THR A 6 -20.91 10.02 6.05
CA THR A 6 -19.79 10.72 6.71
C THR A 6 -18.46 10.01 6.47
N ALA A 7 -18.40 8.68 6.63
CA ALA A 7 -17.18 7.92 6.39
C ALA A 7 -16.70 8.02 4.94
N ARG A 8 -17.60 7.92 3.96
CA ARG A 8 -17.26 8.08 2.52
C ARG A 8 -16.69 9.47 2.23
N ARG A 9 -17.28 10.52 2.80
CA ARG A 9 -16.76 11.89 2.65
C ARG A 9 -15.36 12.04 3.24
N ILE A 10 -15.09 11.45 4.39
CA ILE A 10 -13.77 11.47 5.01
C ILE A 10 -12.74 10.78 4.12
N HIS A 11 -13.04 9.60 3.57
CA HIS A 11 -12.13 8.95 2.63
C HIS A 11 -11.86 9.82 1.40
N LEU A 12 -12.89 10.40 0.79
CA LEU A 12 -12.73 11.27 -0.37
C LEU A 12 -11.84 12.47 -0.07
N ILE A 13 -12.12 13.19 1.03
CA ILE A 13 -11.32 14.35 1.45
C ILE A 13 -9.88 13.92 1.74
N GLY A 14 -9.68 12.81 2.43
CA GLY A 14 -8.35 12.28 2.71
C GLY A 14 -7.56 11.97 1.43
N TRP A 15 -8.20 11.33 0.44
CA TRP A 15 -7.57 11.07 -0.86
C TRP A 15 -7.24 12.36 -1.61
N LEU A 16 -8.10 13.37 -1.57
CA LEU A 16 -7.84 14.69 -2.18
C LEU A 16 -6.66 15.38 -1.50
N CYS A 17 -6.56 15.31 -0.17
CA CYS A 17 -5.41 15.82 0.56
C CYS A 17 -4.12 15.07 0.20
N CYS A 18 -4.17 13.74 0.13
CA CYS A 18 -3.03 12.93 -0.33
C CYS A 18 -2.60 13.30 -1.75
N ALA A 19 -3.56 13.46 -2.68
CA ALA A 19 -3.29 13.87 -4.05
C ALA A 19 -2.61 15.24 -4.09
N PHE A 20 -3.14 16.21 -3.37
CA PHE A 20 -2.56 17.54 -3.29
C PHE A 20 -1.10 17.50 -2.82
N ILE A 21 -0.82 16.78 -1.71
CA ILE A 21 0.54 16.68 -1.15
C ILE A 21 1.49 16.00 -2.14
N VAL A 22 1.08 14.88 -2.74
CA VAL A 22 1.92 14.08 -3.63
C VAL A 22 2.24 14.82 -4.93
N PHE A 23 1.27 15.52 -5.53
CA PHE A 23 1.46 16.23 -6.78
C PHE A 23 2.15 17.58 -6.63
N LEU A 24 2.21 18.16 -5.42
CA LEU A 24 3.02 19.34 -5.14
C LEU A 24 4.53 19.08 -5.19
N GLN A 25 4.96 17.83 -5.05
CA GLN A 25 6.36 17.48 -5.04
C GLN A 25 6.96 17.49 -6.45
N SER A 26 7.85 18.44 -6.73
CA SER A 26 8.65 18.50 -7.95
C SER A 26 7.86 18.15 -9.23
N PRO A 27 6.84 18.94 -9.63
CA PRO A 27 6.08 18.68 -10.83
C PRO A 27 6.98 18.57 -12.07
N GLY A 28 6.67 17.63 -12.95
CA GLY A 28 7.43 17.39 -14.18
C GLY A 28 8.74 16.61 -14.00
N LYS A 29 9.08 16.17 -12.76
CA LYS A 29 10.29 15.38 -12.49
C LYS A 29 9.95 14.01 -11.94
N THR A 30 10.61 12.98 -12.47
CA THR A 30 10.64 11.64 -11.87
C THR A 30 11.68 11.60 -10.75
N VAL A 31 11.43 10.80 -9.75
CA VAL A 31 12.37 10.53 -8.66
C VAL A 31 12.91 9.11 -8.87
N ALA A 32 14.21 8.93 -8.67
CA ALA A 32 14.83 7.62 -8.75
C ALA A 32 14.27 6.72 -7.62
N ASP A 33 13.49 5.72 -8.02
CA ASP A 33 13.08 4.59 -7.17
C ASP A 33 14.03 3.42 -7.43
N THR A 34 14.06 2.43 -6.57
CA THR A 34 14.91 1.22 -6.69
C THR A 34 14.78 0.55 -8.07
N LYS A 35 13.64 0.64 -8.71
CA LYS A 35 13.33 0.11 -10.04
C LYS A 35 12.84 1.23 -10.98
N HIS A 36 13.71 2.20 -11.21
CA HIS A 36 13.42 3.31 -12.14
C HIS A 36 13.01 2.80 -13.52
N ASP A 37 13.63 1.70 -13.99
CA ASP A 37 13.32 1.07 -15.28
C ASP A 37 11.87 0.60 -15.37
N LEU A 38 11.24 0.25 -14.24
CA LEU A 38 9.83 -0.12 -14.20
C LEU A 38 8.91 1.07 -14.53
N VAL A 39 9.34 2.29 -14.20
CA VAL A 39 8.58 3.52 -14.52
C VAL A 39 8.85 3.93 -15.98
N ALA A 40 10.12 3.90 -16.41
CA ALA A 40 10.54 4.41 -17.71
C ALA A 40 10.21 3.46 -18.88
N ASN A 41 10.19 2.15 -18.65
CA ASN A 41 9.84 1.16 -19.67
C ASN A 41 9.27 -0.12 -19.02
N PRO A 42 8.02 -0.07 -18.57
CA PRO A 42 7.39 -1.17 -17.82
C PRO A 42 7.32 -2.46 -18.63
N ALA A 43 7.04 -2.38 -19.92
CA ALA A 43 6.95 -3.57 -20.79
C ALA A 43 8.28 -4.33 -20.87
N ARG A 44 9.38 -3.62 -21.06
CA ARG A 44 10.73 -4.21 -21.09
C ARG A 44 11.12 -4.80 -19.73
N PHE A 45 10.88 -4.05 -18.66
CA PHE A 45 11.18 -4.52 -17.31
C PHE A 45 10.42 -5.81 -16.98
N LEU A 46 9.11 -5.83 -17.24
CA LEU A 46 8.26 -6.98 -16.93
C LEU A 46 8.59 -8.18 -17.80
N GLY A 47 8.93 -7.97 -19.09
CA GLY A 47 9.42 -9.02 -19.95
C GLY A 47 10.69 -9.69 -19.38
N GLY A 48 11.63 -8.89 -18.89
CA GLY A 48 12.84 -9.40 -18.20
C GLY A 48 12.51 -10.11 -16.87
N ALA A 49 11.54 -9.62 -16.14
CA ALA A 49 11.15 -10.16 -14.82
C ALA A 49 10.55 -11.58 -14.88
N LEU A 50 10.12 -12.03 -16.05
CA LEU A 50 9.63 -13.41 -16.27
C LEU A 50 10.76 -14.45 -16.35
N HIS A 51 12.02 -14.00 -16.42
CA HIS A 51 13.19 -14.87 -16.51
C HIS A 51 13.96 -14.89 -15.18
N ALA A 52 14.39 -16.06 -14.75
CA ALA A 52 15.19 -16.19 -13.52
C ALA A 52 16.62 -15.68 -13.68
N TRP A 53 17.12 -15.58 -14.92
CA TRP A 53 18.47 -15.15 -15.25
C TRP A 53 18.46 -13.90 -16.12
N THR A 54 19.37 -12.97 -15.86
CA THR A 54 19.62 -11.80 -16.70
C THR A 54 21.08 -11.77 -17.15
N ASP A 55 21.31 -11.41 -18.39
CA ASP A 55 22.60 -11.17 -19.03
C ASP A 55 22.97 -9.68 -19.10
N THR A 56 22.17 -8.82 -18.53
CA THR A 56 22.39 -7.35 -18.51
C THR A 56 23.70 -6.95 -17.84
N PHE A 57 24.22 -7.80 -16.94
CA PHE A 57 25.48 -7.58 -16.23
C PHE A 57 26.56 -8.51 -16.75
N PRO A 58 27.85 -8.12 -16.67
CA PRO A 58 28.94 -9.01 -17.01
C PRO A 58 28.83 -10.34 -16.25
N LEU A 59 28.94 -11.46 -16.97
CA LEU A 59 28.76 -12.85 -16.48
C LEU A 59 27.32 -13.23 -16.13
N GLY A 60 26.33 -12.31 -16.29
CA GLY A 60 24.94 -12.55 -15.92
C GLY A 60 24.71 -12.67 -14.41
N GLN A 61 23.46 -12.64 -14.00
CA GLN A 61 23.07 -12.87 -12.60
C GLN A 61 21.67 -13.45 -12.47
N LEU A 62 21.41 -14.06 -11.30
CA LEU A 62 20.08 -14.52 -10.92
C LEU A 62 19.18 -13.31 -10.58
N GLN A 63 18.01 -13.25 -11.21
CA GLN A 63 16.98 -12.25 -10.90
C GLN A 63 16.04 -12.77 -9.81
N ASN A 64 16.41 -12.59 -8.55
CA ASN A 64 15.64 -13.13 -7.43
C ASN A 64 14.50 -12.22 -6.92
N GLN A 65 14.41 -10.98 -7.38
CA GLN A 65 13.39 -10.02 -6.92
C GLN A 65 12.49 -9.48 -8.03
N ALA A 66 12.89 -9.56 -9.29
CA ALA A 66 12.18 -8.91 -10.38
C ALA A 66 10.72 -9.39 -10.52
N TYR A 67 10.46 -10.68 -10.34
CA TYR A 67 9.12 -11.25 -10.39
C TYR A 67 8.17 -10.69 -9.30
N GLY A 68 8.69 -10.24 -8.17
CA GLY A 68 7.89 -9.63 -7.11
C GLY A 68 7.25 -8.30 -7.53
N TYR A 69 7.81 -7.65 -8.54
CA TYR A 69 7.26 -6.42 -9.11
C TYR A 69 6.15 -6.65 -10.14
N LEU A 70 5.88 -7.88 -10.58
CA LEU A 70 4.82 -8.16 -11.57
C LEU A 70 3.45 -7.66 -11.11
N PHE A 71 3.16 -7.84 -9.82
CA PHE A 71 1.90 -7.39 -9.21
C PHE A 71 2.12 -6.86 -7.79
N PRO A 72 1.46 -5.76 -7.40
CA PRO A 72 0.55 -4.92 -8.19
C PRO A 72 1.27 -3.83 -8.98
N GLN A 73 2.51 -3.50 -8.61
CA GLN A 73 3.23 -2.32 -9.10
C GLN A 73 3.50 -2.38 -10.60
N GLY A 74 3.95 -3.51 -11.10
CA GLY A 74 4.25 -3.69 -12.52
C GLY A 74 3.02 -3.58 -13.39
N LEU A 75 1.93 -4.22 -12.99
CA LEU A 75 0.64 -4.08 -13.69
C LEU A 75 0.18 -2.61 -13.72
N PHE A 76 0.33 -1.90 -12.61
CA PHE A 76 -0.02 -0.48 -12.55
C PHE A 76 0.79 0.35 -13.56
N PHE A 77 2.12 0.23 -13.58
CA PHE A 77 2.96 1.00 -14.51
C PHE A 77 2.73 0.59 -15.96
N LEU A 78 2.47 -0.69 -16.25
CA LEU A 78 2.11 -1.14 -17.59
C LEU A 78 0.79 -0.50 -18.07
N LEU A 79 -0.21 -0.38 -17.21
CA LEU A 79 -1.48 0.25 -17.55
C LEU A 79 -1.38 1.78 -17.67
N THR A 80 -0.41 2.39 -17.01
CA THR A 80 -0.18 3.84 -17.02
C THR A 80 0.95 4.28 -17.96
N ASP A 81 1.55 3.36 -18.70
CA ASP A 81 2.62 3.59 -19.68
C ASP A 81 2.31 4.72 -20.71
N PRO A 82 1.05 4.93 -21.15
CA PRO A 82 0.72 6.07 -22.03
C PRO A 82 0.81 7.45 -21.35
N LEU A 83 0.93 7.51 -20.03
CA LEU A 83 1.03 8.77 -19.27
C LEU A 83 2.50 9.21 -19.18
N PRO A 84 2.78 10.51 -19.02
CA PRO A 84 4.12 10.95 -18.65
C PRO A 84 4.60 10.27 -17.36
N ASP A 85 5.85 9.79 -17.33
CA ASP A 85 6.42 9.00 -16.24
C ASP A 85 6.23 9.63 -14.86
N TRP A 86 6.39 10.95 -14.76
CA TRP A 86 6.20 11.67 -13.50
C TRP A 86 4.76 11.62 -13.00
N ILE A 87 3.77 11.62 -13.92
CA ILE A 87 2.35 11.49 -13.56
C ILE A 87 2.06 10.07 -13.09
N ALA A 88 2.53 9.05 -13.84
CA ALA A 88 2.38 7.66 -13.45
C ALA A 88 2.99 7.40 -12.07
N GLN A 89 4.19 7.91 -11.80
CA GLN A 89 4.84 7.79 -10.50
C GLN A 89 4.06 8.49 -9.38
N ARG A 90 3.52 9.70 -9.61
CA ARG A 90 2.70 10.41 -8.61
C ARG A 90 1.37 9.73 -8.36
N LEU A 91 0.75 9.15 -9.38
CA LEU A 91 -0.46 8.34 -9.21
C LEU A 91 -0.18 7.08 -8.39
N TRP A 92 0.95 6.40 -8.63
CA TRP A 92 1.38 5.29 -7.80
C TRP A 92 1.55 5.71 -6.33
N TRP A 93 2.27 6.79 -6.07
CA TRP A 93 2.45 7.30 -4.72
C TRP A 93 1.13 7.69 -4.05
N LEU A 94 0.22 8.31 -4.81
CA LEU A 94 -1.13 8.61 -4.32
C LEU A 94 -1.86 7.33 -3.89
N ILE A 95 -1.79 6.27 -4.69
CA ILE A 95 -2.39 4.97 -4.33
C ILE A 95 -1.75 4.45 -3.04
N VAL A 96 -0.43 4.47 -2.93
CA VAL A 96 0.31 3.99 -1.75
C VAL A 96 -0.15 4.71 -0.48
N VAL A 97 -0.08 6.04 -0.45
CA VAL A 97 -0.44 6.81 0.77
C VAL A 97 -1.94 6.84 1.02
N GLY A 98 -2.77 6.88 -0.04
CA GLY A 98 -4.23 6.86 0.05
C GLY A 98 -4.78 5.54 0.59
N VAL A 99 -4.18 4.41 0.19
CA VAL A 99 -4.51 3.08 0.73
C VAL A 99 -4.11 2.99 2.20
N GLY A 100 -2.93 3.50 2.57
CA GLY A 100 -2.48 3.57 3.95
C GLY A 100 -3.38 4.43 4.83
N PHE A 101 -3.71 5.65 4.38
CA PHE A 101 -4.68 6.52 5.04
C PHE A 101 -6.02 5.81 5.27
N SER A 102 -6.58 5.23 4.20
CA SER A 102 -7.89 4.56 4.26
C SER A 102 -7.87 3.34 5.17
N GLY A 103 -6.80 2.56 5.13
CA GLY A 103 -6.63 1.38 5.98
C GLY A 103 -6.55 1.74 7.44
N PHE A 104 -5.69 2.70 7.78
CA PHE A 104 -5.50 3.12 9.17
C PHE A 104 -6.73 3.83 9.73
N PHE A 105 -7.38 4.71 8.96
CA PHE A 105 -8.65 5.31 9.34
C PHE A 105 -9.75 4.26 9.59
N THR A 106 -9.86 3.25 8.72
CA THR A 106 -10.83 2.16 8.88
C THR A 106 -10.54 1.34 10.14
N LEU A 107 -9.27 1.04 10.40
CA LEU A 107 -8.83 0.34 11.61
C LEU A 107 -9.21 1.10 12.87
N LEU A 108 -8.86 2.38 12.94
CA LEU A 108 -9.20 3.25 14.09
C LEU A 108 -10.70 3.39 14.29
N ASN A 109 -11.47 3.54 13.21
CA ASN A 109 -12.93 3.64 13.28
C ASN A 109 -13.56 2.35 13.84
N ARG A 110 -13.02 1.18 13.49
CA ARG A 110 -13.47 -0.11 14.04
C ARG A 110 -13.09 -0.26 15.51
N LEU A 111 -11.84 0.03 15.86
CA LEU A 111 -11.36 0.02 17.25
C LEU A 111 -12.11 1.03 18.11
N GLY A 112 -12.34 2.23 17.59
CA GLY A 112 -13.03 3.29 18.29
C GLY A 112 -14.47 2.91 18.65
N ARG A 113 -15.18 2.25 17.74
CA ARG A 113 -16.54 1.74 18.01
C ARG A 113 -16.56 0.71 19.13
N SER A 114 -15.55 -0.16 19.22
CA SER A 114 -15.47 -1.16 20.28
C SER A 114 -15.07 -0.57 21.64
N LYS A 115 -14.34 0.54 21.65
CA LYS A 115 -13.77 1.18 22.85
C LYS A 115 -14.47 2.48 23.26
N GLY A 116 -15.53 2.90 22.54
CA GLY A 116 -16.26 4.13 22.83
C GLY A 116 -15.53 5.43 22.42
N TRP A 117 -14.50 5.36 21.58
CA TRP A 117 -13.81 6.53 21.04
C TRP A 117 -14.60 7.12 19.88
N SER A 118 -14.90 8.40 19.92
CA SER A 118 -15.83 9.00 18.97
C SER A 118 -15.32 10.23 18.22
N SER A 119 -14.03 10.60 18.34
CA SER A 119 -13.51 11.77 17.65
C SER A 119 -13.05 11.44 16.22
N PRO A 120 -13.86 11.76 15.19
CA PRO A 120 -13.45 11.55 13.78
C PRO A 120 -12.22 12.38 13.41
N ALA A 121 -12.08 13.58 13.98
CA ALA A 121 -10.93 14.45 13.71
C ALA A 121 -9.60 13.81 14.16
N PHE A 122 -9.59 13.20 15.36
CA PHE A 122 -8.43 12.46 15.85
C PHE A 122 -8.09 11.28 14.94
N MET A 123 -9.09 10.52 14.49
CA MET A 123 -8.87 9.37 13.60
C MET A 123 -8.32 9.79 12.24
N VAL A 124 -8.80 10.91 11.69
CA VAL A 124 -8.29 11.50 10.45
C VAL A 124 -6.86 11.96 10.62
N LEU A 125 -6.55 12.70 11.68
CA LEU A 125 -5.20 13.17 11.96
C LEU A 125 -4.23 11.99 12.11
N ALA A 126 -4.59 10.99 12.89
CA ALA A 126 -3.75 9.81 13.09
C ALA A 126 -3.54 9.02 11.78
N ALA A 127 -4.56 8.92 10.93
CA ALA A 127 -4.44 8.28 9.63
C ALA A 127 -3.55 9.07 8.65
N MET A 128 -3.59 10.40 8.68
CA MET A 128 -2.68 11.24 7.92
C MET A 128 -1.24 11.14 8.43
N LEU A 129 -1.04 11.14 9.75
CA LEU A 129 0.28 10.93 10.34
C LEU A 129 0.86 9.56 10.02
N TYR A 130 0.03 8.53 9.92
CA TYR A 130 0.47 7.21 9.45
C TYR A 130 0.88 7.25 7.97
N ALA A 131 0.03 7.78 7.10
CA ALA A 131 0.27 7.85 5.66
C ALA A 131 1.49 8.70 5.29
N PHE A 132 1.77 9.76 6.06
CA PHE A 132 2.90 10.68 5.88
C PHE A 132 3.88 10.64 7.05
N SER A 133 4.07 9.46 7.67
CA SER A 133 5.07 9.30 8.71
C SER A 133 6.49 9.59 8.16
N PRO A 134 7.45 9.99 9.00
CA PRO A 134 8.83 10.23 8.57
C PRO A 134 9.41 9.06 7.78
N ARG A 135 9.11 7.82 8.18
CA ARG A 135 9.51 6.63 7.43
C ARG A 135 8.89 6.60 6.03
N THR A 136 7.58 6.85 5.92
CA THR A 136 6.90 6.88 4.61
C THR A 136 7.53 7.92 3.70
N ILE A 137 7.73 9.13 4.20
CA ILE A 137 8.30 10.23 3.41
C ILE A 137 9.72 9.89 2.93
N SER A 138 10.54 9.28 3.79
CA SER A 138 11.92 8.92 3.44
C SER A 138 12.02 7.74 2.49
N THR A 139 11.06 6.79 2.52
CA THR A 139 11.13 5.56 1.71
C THR A 139 10.29 5.61 0.45
N LEU A 140 9.25 6.45 0.39
CA LEU A 140 8.32 6.50 -0.75
C LEU A 140 9.01 6.80 -2.08
N GLY A 141 9.97 7.70 -2.10
CA GLY A 141 10.74 8.07 -3.29
C GLY A 141 11.97 7.19 -3.53
N ALA A 142 12.36 6.36 -2.58
CA ALA A 142 13.55 5.53 -2.68
C ALA A 142 13.21 4.04 -2.93
N ILE A 143 12.18 3.52 -2.24
CA ILE A 143 11.75 2.11 -2.29
C ILE A 143 10.22 2.08 -2.13
N SER A 144 9.48 2.51 -3.14
CA SER A 144 8.01 2.60 -3.08
C SER A 144 7.33 1.26 -2.83
N SER A 145 7.91 0.16 -3.29
CA SER A 145 7.43 -1.20 -3.07
C SER A 145 7.46 -1.62 -1.59
N GLU A 146 8.46 -1.18 -0.82
CA GLU A 146 8.51 -1.42 0.61
C GLU A 146 7.47 -0.57 1.35
N THR A 147 7.34 0.70 0.95
CA THR A 147 6.32 1.60 1.49
C THR A 147 4.90 1.05 1.23
N TRP A 148 4.65 0.49 0.06
CA TRP A 148 3.38 -0.16 -0.28
C TRP A 148 3.01 -1.26 0.71
N THR A 149 3.95 -2.12 1.05
CA THR A 149 3.75 -3.19 2.03
C THR A 149 3.35 -2.64 3.41
N VAL A 150 4.04 -1.58 3.87
CA VAL A 150 3.71 -0.92 5.14
C VAL A 150 2.30 -0.31 5.09
N MET A 151 1.92 0.32 3.98
CA MET A 151 0.58 0.93 3.82
C MET A 151 -0.56 -0.10 3.79
N LEU A 152 -0.26 -1.35 3.46
CA LEU A 152 -1.22 -2.45 3.51
C LEU A 152 -1.35 -3.12 4.89
N ALA A 153 -0.42 -2.88 5.82
CA ALA A 153 -0.45 -3.50 7.15
C ALA A 153 -1.79 -3.29 7.91
N PRO A 154 -2.43 -2.11 7.92
CA PRO A 154 -3.74 -1.94 8.55
C PRO A 154 -4.83 -2.84 7.93
N TRP A 155 -4.77 -3.11 6.63
CA TRP A 155 -5.73 -3.96 5.94
C TRP A 155 -5.60 -5.43 6.30
N VAL A 156 -4.41 -5.89 6.68
CA VAL A 156 -4.19 -7.22 7.25
C VAL A 156 -4.92 -7.36 8.59
N MET A 157 -4.92 -6.30 9.41
CA MET A 157 -5.50 -6.31 10.76
C MET A 157 -7.00 -6.02 10.79
N VAL A 158 -7.49 -5.14 9.91
CA VAL A 158 -8.90 -4.68 9.84
C VAL A 158 -9.94 -5.82 9.91
N PRO A 159 -9.76 -6.96 9.20
CA PRO A 159 -10.74 -8.04 9.22
C PRO A 159 -10.92 -8.72 10.59
N PHE A 160 -9.90 -8.67 11.46
CA PHE A 160 -9.92 -9.32 12.76
C PHE A 160 -10.52 -8.46 13.87
N VAL A 161 -10.51 -7.12 13.73
CA VAL A 161 -10.95 -6.19 14.77
C VAL A 161 -12.47 -6.17 15.00
N GLN A 162 -13.27 -6.63 14.03
CA GLN A 162 -14.71 -6.84 14.21
C GLN A 162 -15.11 -8.13 13.54
N PRO A 163 -15.62 -9.13 14.29
CA PRO A 163 -16.19 -10.31 13.70
C PRO A 163 -17.42 -9.91 12.86
N ILE A 164 -17.35 -10.17 11.57
CA ILE A 164 -18.48 -10.00 10.67
C ILE A 164 -19.53 -11.03 11.06
N ALA A 165 -20.68 -10.57 11.54
CA ALA A 165 -21.74 -11.43 12.08
C ALA A 165 -22.18 -12.55 11.11
N ARG A 166 -22.34 -13.73 11.67
CA ARG A 166 -23.28 -14.81 11.34
C ARG A 166 -22.94 -15.91 10.33
N VAL A 167 -21.90 -15.87 9.51
CA VAL A 167 -21.52 -17.08 8.73
C VAL A 167 -20.01 -17.20 8.66
N SER A 168 -19.46 -18.15 9.40
CA SER A 168 -18.01 -18.44 9.45
C SER A 168 -17.13 -17.17 9.42
N PRO A 169 -17.23 -16.33 10.47
CA PRO A 169 -16.56 -15.02 10.48
C PRO A 169 -15.04 -15.16 10.37
N ALA A 170 -14.48 -16.23 10.88
CA ALA A 170 -13.05 -16.50 10.84
C ALA A 170 -12.54 -16.70 9.39
N PHE A 171 -13.23 -17.51 8.57
CA PHE A 171 -12.79 -17.74 7.18
C PHE A 171 -12.76 -16.45 6.34
N ARG A 172 -13.80 -15.61 6.46
CA ARG A 172 -13.85 -14.34 5.73
C ARG A 172 -12.77 -13.36 6.21
N ALA A 173 -12.51 -13.31 7.51
CA ALA A 173 -11.45 -12.48 8.06
C ALA A 173 -10.08 -12.94 7.56
N VAL A 174 -9.80 -14.24 7.61
CA VAL A 174 -8.56 -14.82 7.08
C VAL A 174 -8.45 -14.57 5.59
N ALA A 175 -9.49 -14.82 4.79
CA ALA A 175 -9.46 -14.61 3.34
C ALA A 175 -9.19 -13.14 2.98
N ALA A 176 -9.84 -12.18 3.67
CA ALA A 176 -9.60 -10.77 3.45
C ALA A 176 -8.16 -10.34 3.83
N SER A 177 -7.64 -10.90 4.93
CA SER A 177 -6.25 -10.68 5.36
C SER A 177 -5.25 -11.26 4.36
N VAL A 178 -5.50 -12.48 3.87
CA VAL A 178 -4.68 -13.13 2.83
C VAL A 178 -4.68 -12.30 1.54
N LEU A 179 -5.81 -11.74 1.13
CA LEU A 179 -5.87 -10.84 -0.04
C LEU A 179 -5.02 -9.60 0.17
N ALA A 180 -5.03 -9.00 1.37
CA ALA A 180 -4.18 -7.87 1.69
C ALA A 180 -2.69 -8.22 1.63
N VAL A 181 -2.30 -9.40 2.14
CA VAL A 181 -0.93 -9.91 2.07
C VAL A 181 -0.52 -10.22 0.63
N ALA A 182 -1.40 -10.86 -0.15
CA ALA A 182 -1.14 -11.14 -1.57
C ALA A 182 -0.95 -9.85 -2.38
N ALA A 183 -1.69 -8.79 -2.05
CA ALA A 183 -1.55 -7.48 -2.68
C ALA A 183 -0.24 -6.76 -2.34
N MET A 184 0.52 -7.20 -1.33
CA MET A 184 1.84 -6.61 -1.01
C MET A 184 2.89 -6.89 -2.09
N GLY A 185 2.66 -7.89 -2.94
CA GLY A 185 3.66 -8.39 -3.87
C GLY A 185 4.72 -9.25 -3.15
N ALA A 186 5.66 -9.78 -3.91
CA ALA A 186 6.70 -10.67 -3.39
C ALA A 186 8.10 -10.01 -3.40
N VAL A 187 8.15 -8.67 -3.27
CA VAL A 187 9.42 -7.92 -3.40
C VAL A 187 10.28 -8.04 -2.14
N ASN A 188 9.68 -7.91 -0.97
CA ASN A 188 10.41 -7.89 0.31
C ASN A 188 9.70 -8.74 1.36
N ALA A 189 10.22 -9.95 1.59
CA ALA A 189 9.66 -10.89 2.57
C ALA A 189 9.71 -10.32 4.01
N THR A 190 10.79 -9.61 4.37
CA THR A 190 10.95 -9.01 5.71
C THR A 190 9.89 -7.95 5.97
N ALA A 191 9.64 -7.05 5.00
CA ALA A 191 8.61 -6.03 5.11
C ALA A 191 7.21 -6.67 5.20
N THR A 192 6.95 -7.72 4.42
CA THR A 192 5.68 -8.47 4.45
C THR A 192 5.45 -9.14 5.80
N LEU A 193 6.47 -9.81 6.36
CA LEU A 193 6.38 -10.40 7.68
C LEU A 193 6.17 -9.36 8.76
N ALA A 194 6.92 -8.24 8.73
CA ALA A 194 6.76 -7.14 9.67
C ALA A 194 5.34 -6.54 9.63
N ALA A 195 4.75 -6.41 8.46
CA ALA A 195 3.38 -5.92 8.29
C ALA A 195 2.32 -6.88 8.88
N CYS A 196 2.62 -8.18 8.97
CA CYS A 196 1.73 -9.19 9.57
C CYS A 196 1.85 -9.26 11.10
N VAL A 197 2.95 -8.79 11.71
CA VAL A 197 3.19 -8.89 13.16
C VAL A 197 2.05 -8.32 14.00
N PRO A 198 1.51 -7.11 13.75
CA PRO A 198 0.42 -6.56 14.57
C PRO A 198 -0.84 -7.44 14.56
N ALA A 199 -1.18 -8.01 13.40
CA ALA A 199 -2.32 -8.91 13.29
C ALA A 199 -2.08 -10.23 14.01
N GLY A 200 -0.86 -10.78 13.93
CA GLY A 200 -0.45 -11.98 14.66
C GLY A 200 -0.52 -11.76 16.17
N LEU A 201 0.03 -10.67 16.68
CA LEU A 201 -0.02 -10.33 18.11
C LEU A 201 -1.46 -10.11 18.60
N TYR A 202 -2.29 -9.47 17.80
CA TYR A 202 -3.71 -9.29 18.12
C TYR A 202 -4.43 -10.64 18.27
N LEU A 203 -4.22 -11.56 17.32
CA LEU A 203 -4.83 -12.90 17.38
C LEU A 203 -4.33 -13.74 18.56
N LEU A 204 -3.09 -13.54 18.99
CA LEU A 204 -2.55 -14.25 20.17
C LEU A 204 -3.06 -13.68 21.49
N SER A 205 -3.59 -12.45 21.49
CA SER A 205 -4.10 -11.75 22.67
C SER A 205 -5.61 -11.90 22.89
N THR A 206 -6.33 -12.50 21.94
CA THR A 206 -7.78 -12.72 21.97
C THR A 206 -8.12 -14.17 22.20
#